data_a0fa50afab2e5313b8e522de5857b5c7
#
_entry.id   a0fa50afab2e5313b8e522de5857b5c7
#
_cell.length_a   1.000
_cell.length_b   1.000
_cell.length_c   1.000
_cell.angle_alpha   90.00
_cell.angle_beta   90.00
_cell.angle_gamma   90.00
#
_symmetry.space_group_name_H-M   'P 1'
#
loop_
_entity.id
_entity.type
_entity.pdbx_description
1 polymer ?
#
loop_
_entity_poly.entity_id
_entity_poly.type
_entity_poly.pdbx_seq_one_letter_code
_entity_poly.pdbx_strand_id
1 'polypeptide(L)'
;MILDERSSGSFPIFNSRFSIFMRRFILLLGVLLAGLWVQAGEARLLRFPHSVGNKLVFSYAGDLYLVSAGGGTARRLTSHVGYEMFPRISPDGKYIAFTGQYDGNTEVFVIPVEGGEPRRLTYTATLKRDDLGDRMGPNNVVIGWTPDSKRVLYRSRRYTFNDFTGQLFTVPVEGGMSEEIPLKNGGFASYSPDGKKLAYNYIFREFRAWKRYQGGMADDIRVFDFNTKKSERITGNVRQDVFPMWSPDGNTIYYISDRGDIMNLYAYNVNTKEDKQLTSYKEYDIKFPAIGDKLIVYEQGGYIYGYDLQSGKEFKITINIDNDQVYSRPTLTDVSGQISSIAVAPGGERVVVAARGDIFSLPVKEGITYNLTNSSGANDMQAGWSPDGKYISYVSDKDGEFNIYLR
;
A
#
# COMPACT_ATOMS: atom_id res chain seq x y z
N MET A 1 7.09 -60.08 -80.93
CA MET A 1 7.83 -59.13 -81.77
C MET A 1 7.89 -57.82 -80.98
N ILE A 2 8.97 -57.63 -80.17
CA ILE A 2 9.92 -56.52 -80.23
C ILE A 2 9.32 -55.12 -79.91
N LEU A 3 9.74 -54.52 -78.91
CA LEU A 3 10.72 -53.65 -78.27
C LEU A 3 9.94 -52.60 -77.40
N ASP A 4 10.22 -52.43 -76.20
CA ASP A 4 11.24 -51.66 -75.44
C ASP A 4 11.27 -50.15 -75.75
N GLU A 5 10.96 -49.35 -74.75
CA GLU A 5 11.79 -48.24 -74.37
C GLU A 5 11.34 -47.57 -73.07
N ARG A 6 12.30 -47.42 -72.18
CA ARG A 6 12.24 -46.73 -70.92
C ARG A 6 12.27 -45.23 -71.13
N SER A 7 11.53 -44.47 -70.34
CA SER A 7 11.91 -43.08 -70.00
C SER A 7 11.87 -42.86 -68.52
N SER A 8 13.05 -42.69 -67.98
CA SER A 8 13.33 -42.33 -66.61
C SER A 8 12.97 -40.84 -66.35
N GLY A 9 11.89 -40.58 -65.61
CA GLY A 9 11.62 -39.28 -65.09
C GLY A 9 12.20 -39.13 -63.67
N SER A 10 13.31 -38.40 -63.54
CA SER A 10 13.93 -38.06 -62.26
C SER A 10 13.06 -37.06 -61.53
N PHE A 11 12.53 -37.48 -60.38
CA PHE A 11 11.95 -36.55 -59.42
C PHE A 11 13.06 -35.74 -58.69
N PRO A 12 12.94 -34.40 -58.56
CA PRO A 12 13.97 -33.67 -57.88
C PRO A 12 13.88 -34.00 -56.38
N ILE A 13 14.98 -34.44 -55.81
CA ILE A 13 15.20 -34.64 -54.39
C ILE A 13 15.09 -33.25 -53.73
N PHE A 14 13.94 -32.94 -53.18
CA PHE A 14 13.75 -31.71 -52.37
C PHE A 14 14.67 -31.80 -51.17
N ASN A 15 15.60 -30.87 -51.10
CA ASN A 15 16.74 -30.80 -50.21
C ASN A 15 16.31 -30.86 -48.72
N SER A 16 16.35 -32.03 -48.09
CA SER A 16 15.93 -32.28 -46.70
C SER A 16 16.68 -31.40 -45.69
N ARG A 17 17.86 -30.90 -46.06
CA ARG A 17 18.64 -29.98 -45.24
C ARG A 17 18.01 -28.60 -45.13
N PHE A 18 17.31 -28.11 -46.14
CA PHE A 18 16.62 -26.80 -46.11
C PHE A 18 15.38 -26.83 -45.19
N SER A 19 14.67 -27.96 -45.20
CA SER A 19 13.52 -28.16 -44.30
C SER A 19 13.92 -28.23 -42.82
N ILE A 20 15.06 -28.84 -42.49
CA ILE A 20 15.58 -28.94 -41.11
C ILE A 20 16.09 -27.58 -40.62
N PHE A 21 16.73 -26.79 -41.49
CA PHE A 21 17.21 -25.44 -41.16
C PHE A 21 16.05 -24.48 -40.89
N MET A 22 15.02 -24.54 -41.71
CA MET A 22 13.80 -23.72 -41.56
C MET A 22 13.01 -24.11 -40.31
N ARG A 23 12.89 -25.39 -39.97
CA ARG A 23 12.26 -25.84 -38.71
C ARG A 23 13.05 -25.41 -37.48
N ARG A 24 14.39 -25.44 -37.52
CA ARG A 24 15.23 -24.95 -36.42
C ARG A 24 15.16 -23.43 -36.30
N PHE A 25 15.06 -22.69 -37.39
CA PHE A 25 14.90 -21.25 -37.41
C PHE A 25 13.53 -20.80 -36.84
N ILE A 26 12.45 -21.51 -37.18
CA ILE A 26 11.11 -21.26 -36.65
C ILE A 26 11.05 -21.63 -35.17
N LEU A 27 11.70 -22.68 -34.70
CA LEU A 27 11.81 -23.04 -33.29
C LEU A 27 12.63 -22.01 -32.50
N LEU A 28 13.75 -21.53 -33.04
CA LEU A 28 14.55 -20.46 -32.41
C LEU A 28 13.81 -19.14 -32.37
N LEU A 29 13.08 -18.79 -33.42
CA LEU A 29 12.22 -17.59 -33.45
C LEU A 29 11.05 -17.71 -32.46
N GLY A 30 10.46 -18.90 -32.29
CA GLY A 30 9.44 -19.20 -31.32
C GLY A 30 9.93 -19.08 -29.86
N VAL A 31 11.15 -19.55 -29.60
CA VAL A 31 11.79 -19.42 -28.26
C VAL A 31 12.19 -17.96 -27.97
N LEU A 32 12.68 -17.22 -28.98
CA LEU A 32 12.96 -15.78 -28.85
C LEU A 32 11.70 -14.97 -28.62
N LEU A 33 10.58 -15.29 -29.25
CA LEU A 33 9.28 -14.62 -29.03
C LEU A 33 8.64 -15.04 -27.72
N ALA A 34 8.83 -16.27 -27.24
CA ALA A 34 8.34 -16.70 -25.93
C ALA A 34 9.14 -16.07 -24.76
N GLY A 35 10.40 -15.67 -24.97
CA GLY A 35 11.24 -15.01 -23.97
C GLY A 35 10.91 -13.53 -23.74
N LEU A 36 10.03 -12.92 -24.52
CA LEU A 36 9.71 -11.48 -24.45
C LEU A 36 8.48 -11.14 -23.60
N TRP A 37 7.87 -12.11 -22.92
CA TRP A 37 6.64 -11.89 -22.15
C TRP A 37 6.78 -12.21 -20.66
N VAL A 38 7.90 -11.87 -20.05
CA VAL A 38 7.91 -11.67 -18.61
C VAL A 38 7.41 -10.25 -18.35
N GLN A 39 6.11 -10.05 -18.50
CA GLN A 39 5.49 -8.84 -17.94
C GLN A 39 5.58 -8.94 -16.43
N ALA A 40 6.25 -7.96 -15.81
CA ALA A 40 6.09 -7.74 -14.38
C ALA A 40 4.59 -7.67 -14.09
N GLY A 41 4.10 -8.54 -13.18
CA GLY A 41 2.69 -8.58 -12.84
C GLY A 41 2.24 -7.26 -12.24
N GLU A 42 0.96 -6.92 -12.36
CA GLU A 42 0.40 -5.74 -11.72
C GLU A 42 0.68 -5.77 -10.22
N ALA A 43 1.24 -4.68 -9.70
CA ALA A 43 1.59 -4.56 -8.30
C ALA A 43 0.35 -4.41 -7.42
N ARG A 44 0.40 -5.00 -6.23
CA ARG A 44 -0.64 -4.94 -5.19
C ARG A 44 -0.10 -4.37 -3.90
N LEU A 45 -1.00 -4.01 -2.97
CA LEU A 45 -0.69 -3.44 -1.65
C LEU A 45 0.05 -2.11 -1.75
N LEU A 46 -0.28 -1.34 -2.77
CA LEU A 46 0.18 0.03 -2.95
C LEU A 46 -0.52 0.94 -1.95
N ARG A 47 0.22 1.86 -1.31
CA ARG A 47 -0.28 2.62 -0.17
C ARG A 47 -0.11 4.13 -0.34
N PHE A 48 -1.00 4.89 0.30
CA PHE A 48 -0.92 6.34 0.48
C PHE A 48 -0.73 7.15 -0.80
N PRO A 49 -1.51 6.94 -1.86
CA PRO A 49 -1.30 7.60 -3.14
C PRO A 49 -1.56 9.11 -3.07
N HIS A 50 -0.85 9.87 -3.91
CA HIS A 50 -1.13 11.29 -4.18
C HIS A 50 -0.72 11.65 -5.61
N SER A 51 -1.50 12.49 -6.29
CA SER A 51 -1.21 12.90 -7.68
C SER A 51 -1.25 14.40 -7.86
N VAL A 52 -0.32 14.93 -8.70
CA VAL A 52 -0.33 16.31 -9.18
C VAL A 52 0.14 16.31 -10.64
N GLY A 53 -0.60 16.97 -11.52
CA GLY A 53 -0.35 16.93 -12.96
C GLY A 53 -0.47 15.51 -13.51
N ASN A 54 0.58 15.02 -14.16
CA ASN A 54 0.69 13.65 -14.64
C ASN A 54 1.56 12.75 -13.74
N LYS A 55 1.82 13.16 -12.50
CA LYS A 55 2.64 12.40 -11.56
C LYS A 55 1.77 11.79 -10.48
N LEU A 56 2.02 10.52 -10.18
CA LEU A 56 1.42 9.78 -9.07
C LEU A 56 2.54 9.23 -8.19
N VAL A 57 2.56 9.60 -6.93
CA VAL A 57 3.47 9.07 -5.90
C VAL A 57 2.71 8.17 -4.95
N PHE A 58 3.36 7.11 -4.49
CA PHE A 58 2.79 6.18 -3.50
C PHE A 58 3.90 5.46 -2.74
N SER A 59 3.55 4.77 -1.65
CA SER A 59 4.45 3.89 -0.91
C SER A 59 4.22 2.44 -1.29
N TYR A 60 5.31 1.69 -1.45
CA TYR A 60 5.28 0.24 -1.64
C TYR A 60 6.47 -0.41 -0.95
N ALA A 61 6.21 -1.46 -0.15
CA ALA A 61 7.23 -2.20 0.61
C ALA A 61 8.16 -1.32 1.46
N GLY A 62 7.67 -0.18 1.96
CA GLY A 62 8.42 0.75 2.80
C GLY A 62 9.07 1.92 2.06
N ASP A 63 9.11 1.91 0.73
CA ASP A 63 9.74 2.94 -0.09
C ASP A 63 8.74 3.76 -0.90
N LEU A 64 9.19 4.94 -1.35
CA LEU A 64 8.43 5.79 -2.26
C LEU A 64 8.67 5.43 -3.72
N TYR A 65 7.60 5.42 -4.49
CA TYR A 65 7.61 5.19 -5.92
C TYR A 65 6.86 6.29 -6.67
N LEU A 66 7.32 6.59 -7.86
CA LEU A 66 6.73 7.57 -8.78
C LEU A 66 6.35 6.90 -10.09
N VAL A 67 5.15 7.20 -10.58
CA VAL A 67 4.63 6.72 -11.87
C VAL A 67 3.80 7.82 -12.53
N SER A 68 3.46 7.65 -13.81
CA SER A 68 2.44 8.48 -14.46
C SER A 68 1.06 8.29 -13.79
N ALA A 69 0.27 9.36 -13.69
CA ALA A 69 -1.10 9.29 -13.18
C ALA A 69 -2.02 8.39 -14.03
N GLY A 70 -1.65 8.11 -15.27
CA GLY A 70 -2.32 7.11 -16.13
C GLY A 70 -1.85 5.67 -15.91
N GLY A 71 -0.89 5.42 -15.01
CA GLY A 71 -0.31 4.10 -14.75
C GLY A 71 0.97 3.83 -15.52
N GLY A 72 1.42 2.57 -15.51
CA GLY A 72 2.65 2.10 -16.15
C GLY A 72 3.66 1.54 -15.14
N THR A 73 4.94 1.48 -15.52
CA THR A 73 6.01 1.00 -14.64
C THR A 73 6.48 2.11 -13.71
N ALA A 74 6.41 1.86 -12.41
CA ALA A 74 6.80 2.80 -11.37
C ALA A 74 8.32 2.79 -11.13
N ARG A 75 8.88 3.97 -10.95
CA ARG A 75 10.27 4.19 -10.57
C ARG A 75 10.39 4.36 -9.06
N ARG A 76 11.28 3.61 -8.42
CA ARG A 76 11.61 3.76 -7.00
C ARG A 76 12.35 5.07 -6.76
N LEU A 77 11.95 5.84 -5.75
CA LEU A 77 12.56 7.12 -5.37
C LEU A 77 13.49 6.99 -4.17
N THR A 78 13.16 6.13 -3.22
CA THR A 78 13.89 5.92 -1.97
C THR A 78 14.26 4.44 -1.80
N SER A 79 15.23 4.14 -0.91
CA SER A 79 15.72 2.78 -0.69
C SER A 79 16.25 2.59 0.73
N HIS A 80 15.84 3.41 1.68
CA HIS A 80 16.28 3.30 3.07
C HIS A 80 15.59 2.10 3.76
N VAL A 81 16.23 1.54 4.79
CA VAL A 81 15.68 0.42 5.56
C VAL A 81 14.48 0.81 6.44
N GLY A 82 14.34 2.10 6.79
CA GLY A 82 13.16 2.64 7.47
C GLY A 82 12.02 2.90 6.48
N TYR A 83 10.81 3.02 7.01
CA TYR A 83 9.62 3.20 6.18
C TYR A 83 9.42 4.66 5.76
N GLU A 84 8.94 4.86 4.53
CA GLU A 84 8.40 6.12 4.04
C GLU A 84 6.91 5.98 3.75
N MET A 85 6.14 6.94 4.28
CA MET A 85 4.68 6.89 4.23
C MET A 85 4.07 8.26 3.97
N PHE A 86 2.81 8.27 3.55
CA PHE A 86 2.05 9.49 3.31
C PHE A 86 2.75 10.50 2.40
N PRO A 87 3.28 10.07 1.24
CA PRO A 87 3.87 11.03 0.31
C PRO A 87 2.81 12.02 -0.20
N ARG A 88 3.19 13.30 -0.29
CA ARG A 88 2.36 14.39 -0.83
C ARG A 88 3.20 15.26 -1.73
N ILE A 89 2.88 15.28 -3.01
CA ILE A 89 3.52 16.19 -3.99
C ILE A 89 3.07 17.61 -3.66
N SER A 90 3.98 18.58 -3.69
CA SER A 90 3.66 19.98 -3.50
C SER A 90 2.76 20.51 -4.63
N PRO A 91 1.87 21.49 -4.39
CA PRO A 91 1.02 22.06 -5.43
C PRO A 91 1.76 22.55 -6.68
N ASP A 92 2.98 23.05 -6.53
CA ASP A 92 3.85 23.48 -7.63
C ASP A 92 4.60 22.33 -8.34
N GLY A 93 4.42 21.09 -7.86
CA GLY A 93 4.97 19.86 -8.45
C GLY A 93 6.48 19.65 -8.26
N LYS A 94 7.16 20.45 -7.40
CA LYS A 94 8.62 20.40 -7.25
C LYS A 94 9.11 19.41 -6.21
N TYR A 95 8.36 19.22 -5.13
CA TYR A 95 8.76 18.43 -3.97
C TYR A 95 7.73 17.36 -3.62
N ILE A 96 8.18 16.33 -2.94
CA ILE A 96 7.36 15.34 -2.24
C ILE A 96 7.69 15.46 -0.75
N ALA A 97 6.69 15.80 0.08
CA ALA A 97 6.79 15.68 1.53
C ALA A 97 6.30 14.28 1.94
N PHE A 98 6.91 13.68 2.95
CA PHE A 98 6.54 12.36 3.44
C PHE A 98 6.92 12.17 4.90
N THR A 99 6.31 11.18 5.54
CA THR A 99 6.67 10.71 6.88
C THR A 99 7.72 9.62 6.74
N GLY A 100 8.94 9.86 7.23
CA GLY A 100 10.07 8.93 7.12
C GLY A 100 10.56 8.45 8.49
N GLN A 101 10.99 7.18 8.54
CA GLN A 101 11.56 6.54 9.73
C GLN A 101 13.07 6.29 9.52
N TYR A 102 13.86 7.34 9.45
CA TYR A 102 15.30 7.20 9.15
C TYR A 102 16.18 7.07 10.40
N ASP A 103 15.80 7.71 11.49
CA ASP A 103 16.61 7.78 12.72
C ASP A 103 15.88 7.17 13.93
N GLY A 104 15.07 6.15 13.71
CA GLY A 104 14.38 5.39 14.78
C GLY A 104 12.99 5.90 15.12
N ASN A 105 12.66 7.18 14.95
CA ASN A 105 11.33 7.74 15.06
C ASN A 105 10.83 8.26 13.71
N THR A 106 9.54 8.53 13.61
CA THR A 106 8.92 9.07 12.40
C THR A 106 8.93 10.59 12.40
N GLU A 107 9.41 11.20 11.30
CA GLU A 107 9.54 12.63 11.13
C GLU A 107 9.09 13.08 9.73
N VAL A 108 8.89 14.38 9.57
CA VAL A 108 8.58 14.98 8.27
C VAL A 108 9.85 15.17 7.46
N PHE A 109 9.86 14.64 6.27
CA PHE A 109 10.93 14.80 5.28
C PHE A 109 10.39 15.40 3.98
N VAL A 110 11.30 15.95 3.19
CA VAL A 110 11.02 16.43 1.84
C VAL A 110 12.13 15.96 0.88
N ILE A 111 11.72 15.57 -0.34
CA ILE A 111 12.62 15.17 -1.42
C ILE A 111 12.18 15.87 -2.70
N PRO A 112 13.10 16.26 -3.63
CA PRO A 112 12.70 16.70 -4.96
C PRO A 112 11.84 15.64 -5.67
N VAL A 113 10.85 16.05 -6.46
CA VAL A 113 9.92 15.11 -7.12
C VAL A 113 10.64 14.14 -8.06
N GLU A 114 11.77 14.54 -8.61
CA GLU A 114 12.59 13.68 -9.48
C GLU A 114 13.52 12.74 -8.69
N GLY A 115 13.49 12.78 -7.36
CA GLY A 115 14.36 12.03 -6.48
C GLY A 115 15.58 12.83 -6.05
N GLY A 116 16.40 12.27 -5.19
CA GLY A 116 17.58 12.89 -4.61
C GLY A 116 17.72 12.56 -3.13
N GLU A 117 18.46 13.33 -2.38
CA GLU A 117 18.64 13.16 -0.94
C GLU A 117 17.45 13.72 -0.16
N PRO A 118 16.78 12.92 0.69
CA PRO A 118 15.72 13.39 1.56
C PRO A 118 16.24 14.36 2.62
N ARG A 119 15.57 15.48 2.80
CA ARG A 119 15.88 16.46 3.84
C ARG A 119 14.86 16.42 4.96
N ARG A 120 15.31 16.24 6.19
CA ARG A 120 14.50 16.23 7.39
C ARG A 120 14.04 17.64 7.76
N LEU A 121 12.76 17.80 8.08
CA LEU A 121 12.15 19.09 8.43
C LEU A 121 11.77 19.18 9.92
N THR A 122 11.52 18.05 10.59
CA THR A 122 11.11 18.03 12.00
C THR A 122 12.08 17.20 12.85
N TYR A 123 12.18 17.57 14.13
CA TYR A 123 13.07 16.96 15.11
C TYR A 123 12.31 16.85 16.43
N THR A 124 11.50 15.79 16.57
CA THR A 124 10.67 15.58 17.77
C THR A 124 11.29 14.52 18.67
N ALA A 125 11.11 14.67 19.97
CA ALA A 125 11.50 13.63 20.91
C ALA A 125 10.65 12.38 20.69
N THR A 126 11.26 11.19 20.73
CA THR A 126 10.53 9.93 20.68
C THR A 126 9.74 9.74 21.98
N LEU A 127 8.48 9.34 21.84
CA LEU A 127 7.58 9.06 22.96
C LEU A 127 7.53 7.57 23.29
N LYS A 128 8.35 6.72 22.64
CA LYS A 128 8.32 5.24 22.72
C LYS A 128 6.96 4.63 22.35
N ARG A 129 6.15 5.36 21.58
CA ARG A 129 4.84 4.95 21.06
C ARG A 129 4.65 5.36 19.61
N ASP A 130 5.75 5.55 18.89
CA ASP A 130 5.78 5.95 17.48
C ASP A 130 6.20 4.77 16.59
N ASP A 131 6.11 3.55 17.11
CA ASP A 131 6.38 2.33 16.34
C ASP A 131 5.35 2.20 15.22
N LEU A 132 5.81 1.88 14.03
CA LEU A 132 4.95 1.62 12.88
C LEU A 132 4.04 0.42 13.09
N GLY A 133 4.47 -0.54 13.89
CA GLY A 133 3.66 -1.67 14.34
C GLY A 133 2.60 -1.29 15.38
N ASP A 134 2.61 -0.06 15.90
CA ASP A 134 1.58 0.38 16.81
C ASP A 134 0.24 0.50 16.08
N ARG A 135 -0.78 0.05 16.77
CA ARG A 135 -2.18 0.15 16.37
C ARG A 135 -2.66 1.56 16.04
N MET A 136 -1.91 2.59 16.41
CA MET A 136 -2.23 4.00 16.15
C MET A 136 -1.41 4.59 14.99
N GLY A 137 -0.56 3.78 14.39
CA GLY A 137 0.30 4.20 13.28
C GLY A 137 1.41 5.19 13.70
N PRO A 138 2.10 5.77 12.71
CA PRO A 138 3.23 6.65 12.95
C PRO A 138 2.83 7.99 13.58
N ASN A 139 3.81 8.68 14.15
CA ASN A 139 3.71 10.09 14.51
C ASN A 139 4.16 10.98 13.34
N ASN A 140 3.98 12.31 13.47
CA ASN A 140 4.39 13.30 12.46
C ASN A 140 3.91 12.95 11.03
N VAL A 141 2.62 12.60 10.92
CA VAL A 141 2.00 12.16 9.66
C VAL A 141 1.85 13.36 8.73
N VAL A 142 2.49 13.29 7.56
CA VAL A 142 2.31 14.29 6.50
C VAL A 142 0.90 14.17 5.92
N ILE A 143 0.16 15.29 5.92
CA ILE A 143 -1.22 15.38 5.46
C ILE A 143 -1.30 16.07 4.10
N GLY A 144 -0.54 17.15 3.92
CA GLY A 144 -0.57 17.95 2.70
C GLY A 144 0.38 19.14 2.74
N TRP A 145 0.04 20.15 1.99
CA TRP A 145 0.80 21.39 1.83
C TRP A 145 -0.09 22.60 2.02
N THR A 146 0.52 23.74 2.32
CA THR A 146 -0.14 25.04 2.10
C THR A 146 -0.30 25.29 0.61
N PRO A 147 -1.35 26.03 0.16
CA PRO A 147 -1.62 26.27 -1.26
C PRO A 147 -0.45 26.93 -2.02
N ASP A 148 0.39 27.71 -1.32
CA ASP A 148 1.56 28.39 -1.85
C ASP A 148 2.83 27.51 -1.95
N SER A 149 2.72 26.23 -1.63
CA SER A 149 3.81 25.23 -1.61
C SER A 149 4.97 25.55 -0.65
N LYS A 150 4.80 26.50 0.27
CA LYS A 150 5.91 26.93 1.14
C LYS A 150 6.02 26.14 2.44
N ARG A 151 4.94 25.50 2.86
CA ARG A 151 4.91 24.78 4.13
C ARG A 151 4.23 23.42 3.98
N VAL A 152 4.74 22.44 4.71
CA VAL A 152 4.16 21.10 4.81
C VAL A 152 3.20 21.08 5.99
N LEU A 153 1.95 20.65 5.75
CA LEU A 153 0.94 20.39 6.78
C LEU A 153 1.12 18.96 7.30
N TYR A 154 1.25 18.81 8.59
CA TYR A 154 1.38 17.49 9.22
C TYR A 154 0.67 17.42 10.56
N ARG A 155 0.35 16.21 10.99
CA ARG A 155 -0.25 15.90 12.28
C ARG A 155 0.81 15.36 13.24
N SER A 156 0.80 15.84 14.51
CA SER A 156 1.70 15.34 15.54
C SER A 156 0.96 15.07 16.86
N ARG A 157 1.42 14.07 17.60
CA ARG A 157 0.95 13.73 18.96
C ARG A 157 1.85 14.31 20.06
N ARG A 158 2.77 15.21 19.73
CA ARG A 158 3.82 15.69 20.65
C ARG A 158 3.28 16.31 21.95
N TYR A 159 2.07 16.86 21.90
CA TYR A 159 1.45 17.52 23.07
C TYR A 159 0.19 16.78 23.56
N THR A 160 -0.10 15.59 23.03
CA THR A 160 -1.29 14.84 23.41
C THR A 160 -0.92 13.59 24.18
N PHE A 161 -1.69 13.31 25.24
CA PHE A 161 -1.58 12.07 26.00
C PHE A 161 -2.36 10.93 25.31
N ASN A 162 -3.47 11.25 24.66
CA ASN A 162 -4.33 10.30 23.98
C ASN A 162 -3.88 10.10 22.53
N ASP A 163 -3.64 8.84 22.13
CA ASP A 163 -3.13 8.50 20.80
C ASP A 163 -4.13 8.71 19.66
N PHE A 164 -5.43 8.74 19.94
CA PHE A 164 -6.47 9.02 18.94
C PHE A 164 -6.53 10.49 18.55
N THR A 165 -6.08 11.37 19.43
CA THR A 165 -6.05 12.81 19.18
C THR A 165 -4.65 13.26 18.78
N GLY A 166 -4.56 14.37 18.09
CA GLY A 166 -3.31 15.01 17.71
C GLY A 166 -3.60 16.44 17.30
N GLN A 167 -2.55 17.21 17.11
CA GLN A 167 -2.64 18.59 16.63
C GLN A 167 -2.05 18.69 15.25
N LEU A 168 -2.51 19.70 14.52
CA LEU A 168 -2.00 20.03 13.20
C LEU A 168 -0.93 21.11 13.29
N PHE A 169 0.12 20.92 12.53
CA PHE A 169 1.27 21.83 12.43
C PHE A 169 1.60 22.10 10.98
N THR A 170 2.26 23.21 10.74
CA THR A 170 2.97 23.44 9.49
C THR A 170 4.46 23.64 9.74
N VAL A 171 5.30 23.17 8.84
CA VAL A 171 6.75 23.39 8.86
C VAL A 171 7.21 23.95 7.52
N PRO A 172 8.10 24.98 7.47
CA PRO A 172 8.59 25.52 6.21
C PRO A 172 9.34 24.44 5.39
N VAL A 173 9.15 24.45 4.07
CA VAL A 173 9.86 23.52 3.18
C VAL A 173 11.37 23.72 3.23
N GLU A 174 11.84 24.91 3.51
CA GLU A 174 13.27 25.22 3.65
C GLU A 174 13.84 24.85 5.05
N GLY A 175 12.99 24.33 5.94
CA GLY A 175 13.35 24.04 7.32
C GLY A 175 13.01 25.19 8.27
N GLY A 176 13.17 24.97 9.57
CA GLY A 176 12.86 25.93 10.61
C GLY A 176 11.81 25.44 11.59
N MET A 177 11.23 26.37 12.36
CA MET A 177 10.28 26.03 13.41
C MET A 177 8.91 25.70 12.86
N SER A 178 8.31 24.66 13.43
CA SER A 178 6.91 24.31 13.18
C SER A 178 5.98 25.30 13.86
N GLU A 179 4.88 25.62 13.20
CA GLU A 179 3.79 26.44 13.72
C GLU A 179 2.56 25.60 13.92
N GLU A 180 1.95 25.67 15.07
CA GLU A 180 0.71 24.98 15.40
C GLU A 180 -0.49 25.68 14.74
N ILE A 181 -1.38 24.90 14.11
CA ILE A 181 -2.69 25.38 13.70
C ILE A 181 -3.56 25.54 14.96
N PRO A 182 -4.24 26.67 15.15
CA PRO A 182 -4.96 26.96 16.40
C PRO A 182 -6.27 26.16 16.52
N LEU A 183 -6.14 24.83 16.49
CA LEU A 183 -7.20 23.85 16.66
C LEU A 183 -6.89 22.95 17.85
N LYS A 184 -7.91 22.61 18.64
CA LYS A 184 -7.76 21.72 19.79
C LYS A 184 -7.24 20.33 19.37
N ASN A 185 -7.83 19.78 18.32
CA ASN A 185 -7.47 18.47 17.75
C ASN A 185 -7.59 18.53 16.23
N GLY A 186 -6.82 17.67 15.54
CA GLY A 186 -6.91 17.49 14.12
C GLY A 186 -6.42 16.10 13.68
N GLY A 187 -7.20 15.48 12.83
CA GLY A 187 -6.88 14.27 12.08
C GLY A 187 -6.34 14.63 10.69
N PHE A 188 -7.04 14.18 9.64
CA PHE A 188 -6.76 14.60 8.26
C PHE A 188 -7.35 15.99 8.00
N ALA A 189 -6.70 16.72 7.10
CA ALA A 189 -7.11 18.09 6.79
C ALA A 189 -6.69 18.52 5.38
N SER A 190 -7.38 19.51 4.83
CA SER A 190 -7.08 20.12 3.54
C SER A 190 -7.37 21.60 3.57
N TYR A 191 -6.43 22.43 3.11
CA TYR A 191 -6.65 23.86 2.92
C TYR A 191 -7.62 24.15 1.78
N SER A 192 -8.43 25.20 1.94
CA SER A 192 -9.10 25.82 0.78
C SER A 192 -8.06 26.39 -0.19
N PRO A 193 -8.34 26.46 -1.50
CA PRO A 193 -7.37 26.96 -2.48
C PRO A 193 -6.85 28.37 -2.19
N ASP A 194 -7.65 29.22 -1.55
CA ASP A 194 -7.27 30.57 -1.13
C ASP A 194 -6.52 30.62 0.22
N GLY A 195 -6.33 29.48 0.88
CA GLY A 195 -5.64 29.35 2.16
C GLY A 195 -6.39 29.93 3.37
N LYS A 196 -7.61 30.44 3.21
CA LYS A 196 -8.33 31.11 4.30
C LYS A 196 -9.10 30.16 5.20
N LYS A 197 -9.35 28.93 4.75
CA LYS A 197 -10.08 27.90 5.48
C LYS A 197 -9.34 26.57 5.49
N LEU A 198 -9.64 25.75 6.48
CA LEU A 198 -9.12 24.39 6.62
C LEU A 198 -10.28 23.45 6.89
N ALA A 199 -10.54 22.51 5.98
CA ALA A 199 -11.43 21.40 6.24
C ALA A 199 -10.65 20.33 7.02
N TYR A 200 -11.24 19.75 8.08
CA TYR A 200 -10.54 18.78 8.92
C TYR A 200 -11.52 17.86 9.66
N ASN A 201 -11.01 16.71 10.13
CA ASN A 201 -11.68 15.83 11.08
C ASN A 201 -10.86 15.75 12.38
N TYR A 202 -11.49 15.36 13.51
CA TYR A 202 -10.85 15.43 14.83
C TYR A 202 -9.98 14.23 15.16
N ILE A 203 -10.43 13.04 14.80
CA ILE A 203 -9.90 11.77 15.27
C ILE A 203 -9.03 11.14 14.19
N PHE A 204 -7.95 10.49 14.59
CA PHE A 204 -7.10 9.69 13.72
C PHE A 204 -7.13 8.25 14.20
N ARG A 205 -7.82 7.39 13.47
CA ARG A 205 -7.98 5.96 13.80
C ARG A 205 -7.86 5.01 12.61
N GLU A 206 -7.31 5.49 11.50
CA GLU A 206 -7.32 4.82 10.21
C GLU A 206 -6.47 3.55 10.17
N PHE A 207 -5.58 3.38 11.16
CA PHE A 207 -4.82 2.16 11.38
C PHE A 207 -5.55 1.12 12.25
N ARG A 208 -6.75 1.44 12.73
CA ARG A 208 -7.59 0.50 13.50
C ARG A 208 -8.46 -0.33 12.56
N ALA A 209 -8.71 -1.58 12.96
CA ALA A 209 -9.59 -2.49 12.23
C ALA A 209 -11.08 -2.29 12.54
N TRP A 210 -11.46 -1.19 13.16
CA TRP A 210 -12.85 -0.91 13.52
C TRP A 210 -13.65 -0.49 12.30
N LYS A 211 -14.70 -1.26 12.02
CA LYS A 211 -15.67 -0.94 10.96
C LYS A 211 -17.01 -0.58 11.57
N ARG A 212 -17.76 0.26 10.88
CA ARG A 212 -19.16 0.61 11.21
C ARG A 212 -19.32 1.12 12.64
N TYR A 213 -18.30 1.74 13.17
CA TYR A 213 -18.32 2.28 14.53
C TYR A 213 -19.33 3.42 14.63
N GLN A 214 -20.19 3.35 15.67
CA GLN A 214 -21.13 4.40 16.06
C GLN A 214 -20.85 4.78 17.50
N GLY A 215 -20.61 6.06 17.76
CA GLY A 215 -20.29 6.54 19.08
C GLY A 215 -19.47 7.84 19.05
N GLY A 216 -18.99 8.29 20.19
CA GLY A 216 -18.30 9.57 20.34
C GLY A 216 -16.98 9.72 19.60
N MET A 217 -16.45 8.66 19.01
CA MET A 217 -15.27 8.67 18.14
C MET A 217 -15.61 8.49 16.67
N ALA A 218 -16.89 8.44 16.28
CA ALA A 218 -17.31 8.64 14.91
C ALA A 218 -17.07 10.10 14.55
N ASP A 219 -16.34 10.34 13.49
CA ASP A 219 -15.87 11.68 13.16
C ASP A 219 -16.75 12.35 12.10
N ASP A 220 -16.73 13.67 12.12
CA ASP A 220 -17.42 14.55 11.17
C ASP A 220 -16.44 15.51 10.54
N ILE A 221 -16.76 15.97 9.34
CA ILE A 221 -16.02 17.03 8.68
C ILE A 221 -16.39 18.39 9.26
N ARG A 222 -15.36 19.17 9.55
CA ARG A 222 -15.43 20.54 10.05
C ARG A 222 -14.63 21.47 9.16
N VAL A 223 -15.02 22.72 9.13
CA VAL A 223 -14.31 23.79 8.43
C VAL A 223 -13.92 24.87 9.41
N PHE A 224 -12.63 25.11 9.56
CA PHE A 224 -12.06 26.19 10.33
C PHE A 224 -11.77 27.39 9.45
N ASP A 225 -12.19 28.57 9.86
CA ASP A 225 -11.91 29.83 9.18
C ASP A 225 -10.81 30.59 9.93
N PHE A 226 -9.70 30.84 9.27
CA PHE A 226 -8.53 31.50 9.86
C PHE A 226 -8.76 32.98 10.20
N ASN A 227 -9.71 33.65 9.55
CA ASN A 227 -10.02 35.05 9.82
C ASN A 227 -10.91 35.19 11.06
N THR A 228 -11.98 34.40 11.12
CA THR A 228 -12.94 34.47 12.23
C THR A 228 -12.55 33.63 13.42
N LYS A 229 -11.56 32.71 13.26
CA LYS A 229 -11.15 31.72 14.27
C LYS A 229 -12.29 30.82 14.76
N LYS A 230 -13.30 30.61 13.90
CA LYS A 230 -14.45 29.75 14.19
C LYS A 230 -14.38 28.46 13.39
N SER A 231 -14.93 27.41 13.95
CA SER A 231 -15.07 26.10 13.31
C SER A 231 -16.54 25.74 13.17
N GLU A 232 -16.96 25.38 11.97
CA GLU A 232 -18.31 24.91 11.63
C GLU A 232 -18.24 23.41 11.31
N ARG A 233 -19.18 22.64 11.84
CA ARG A 233 -19.39 21.24 11.46
C ARG A 233 -20.28 21.21 10.21
N ILE A 234 -19.84 20.56 9.14
CA ILE A 234 -20.55 20.52 7.85
C ILE A 234 -21.19 19.17 7.53
N THR A 235 -20.77 18.09 8.21
CA THR A 235 -21.43 16.78 8.16
C THR A 235 -21.99 16.42 9.52
N GLY A 236 -22.91 15.49 9.61
CA GLY A 236 -23.59 15.23 10.89
C GLY A 236 -24.47 13.99 10.84
N ASN A 237 -23.95 12.88 10.34
CA ASN A 237 -24.62 11.59 10.44
C ASN A 237 -24.05 10.77 11.62
N VAL A 238 -24.66 9.61 11.92
CA VAL A 238 -24.23 8.72 13.00
C VAL A 238 -23.01 7.87 12.66
N ARG A 239 -22.56 7.93 11.41
CA ARG A 239 -21.42 7.21 10.86
C ARG A 239 -20.21 8.11 10.75
N GLN A 240 -19.13 7.57 10.26
CA GLN A 240 -17.84 8.25 10.16
C GLN A 240 -17.69 8.98 8.82
N ASP A 241 -17.35 10.26 8.90
CA ASP A 241 -16.95 11.12 7.79
C ASP A 241 -15.52 11.59 8.02
N VAL A 242 -14.60 11.24 7.13
CA VAL A 242 -13.16 11.48 7.29
C VAL A 242 -12.46 11.83 5.97
N PHE A 243 -11.20 12.26 6.06
CA PHE A 243 -10.37 12.65 4.91
C PHE A 243 -10.97 13.78 4.07
N PRO A 244 -11.22 14.95 4.66
CA PRO A 244 -11.72 16.08 3.88
C PRO A 244 -10.67 16.55 2.86
N MET A 245 -11.15 16.84 1.64
CA MET A 245 -10.34 17.26 0.50
C MET A 245 -11.04 18.41 -0.21
N TRP A 246 -10.47 19.63 -0.16
CA TRP A 246 -10.99 20.76 -0.91
C TRP A 246 -10.78 20.58 -2.41
N SER A 247 -11.82 20.83 -3.20
CA SER A 247 -11.68 20.91 -4.66
C SER A 247 -10.78 22.09 -5.08
N PRO A 248 -10.07 21.98 -6.21
CA PRO A 248 -9.22 23.07 -6.71
C PRO A 248 -9.97 24.38 -6.99
N ASP A 249 -11.27 24.33 -7.28
CA ASP A 249 -12.14 25.49 -7.48
C ASP A 249 -12.74 26.08 -6.19
N GLY A 250 -12.53 25.40 -5.04
CA GLY A 250 -13.01 25.83 -3.75
C GLY A 250 -14.51 25.68 -3.50
N ASN A 251 -15.27 25.04 -4.40
CA ASN A 251 -16.73 24.92 -4.29
C ASN A 251 -17.19 23.61 -3.64
N THR A 252 -16.31 22.62 -3.55
CA THR A 252 -16.65 21.28 -3.07
C THR A 252 -15.63 20.80 -2.04
N ILE A 253 -16.11 20.13 -1.01
CA ILE A 253 -15.27 19.34 -0.09
C ILE A 253 -15.61 17.88 -0.33
N TYR A 254 -14.64 17.12 -0.85
CA TYR A 254 -14.73 15.68 -0.96
C TYR A 254 -14.31 15.02 0.36
N TYR A 255 -14.87 13.87 0.66
CA TYR A 255 -14.51 13.09 1.86
C TYR A 255 -14.97 11.65 1.69
N ILE A 256 -14.57 10.75 2.58
CA ILE A 256 -15.09 9.37 2.61
C ILE A 256 -15.97 9.14 3.82
N SER A 257 -17.00 8.30 3.62
CA SER A 257 -17.99 7.95 4.64
C SER A 257 -18.39 6.48 4.57
N ASP A 258 -18.59 5.85 5.74
CA ASP A 258 -19.10 4.48 5.88
C ASP A 258 -20.61 4.43 6.12
N ARG A 259 -21.36 5.48 5.76
CA ARG A 259 -22.83 5.54 5.97
C ARG A 259 -23.61 4.47 5.18
N GLY A 260 -23.00 3.87 4.15
CA GLY A 260 -23.49 2.71 3.41
C GLY A 260 -22.80 1.40 3.78
N ASP A 261 -22.22 1.30 5.00
CA ASP A 261 -21.45 0.17 5.53
C ASP A 261 -20.04 -0.03 4.96
N ILE A 262 -19.74 0.54 3.79
CA ILE A 262 -18.43 0.55 3.14
C ILE A 262 -18.03 2.00 2.92
N MET A 263 -16.75 2.32 3.19
CA MET A 263 -16.19 3.65 2.92
C MET A 263 -16.26 3.95 1.44
N ASN A 264 -17.05 4.94 1.07
CA ASN A 264 -17.22 5.45 -0.28
C ASN A 264 -16.92 6.95 -0.33
N LEU A 265 -16.66 7.47 -1.54
CA LEU A 265 -16.40 8.88 -1.79
C LEU A 265 -17.71 9.67 -1.85
N TYR A 266 -17.71 10.82 -1.17
CA TYR A 266 -18.81 11.79 -1.11
C TYR A 266 -18.30 13.18 -1.49
N ALA A 267 -19.22 14.04 -1.89
CA ALA A 267 -18.98 15.44 -2.20
C ALA A 267 -19.99 16.33 -1.50
N TYR A 268 -19.50 17.30 -0.74
CA TYR A 268 -20.30 18.35 -0.11
C TYR A 268 -20.11 19.67 -0.86
N ASN A 269 -21.18 20.25 -1.40
CA ASN A 269 -21.13 21.55 -2.04
C ASN A 269 -21.17 22.66 -0.97
N VAL A 270 -20.15 23.50 -0.94
CA VAL A 270 -19.98 24.54 0.09
C VAL A 270 -21.06 25.63 -0.01
N ASN A 271 -21.56 25.90 -1.22
CA ASN A 271 -22.53 26.95 -1.50
C ASN A 271 -23.97 26.48 -1.28
N THR A 272 -24.35 25.32 -1.82
CA THR A 272 -25.73 24.78 -1.70
C THR A 272 -25.92 23.97 -0.42
N LYS A 273 -24.83 23.55 0.24
CA LYS A 273 -24.82 22.65 1.42
C LYS A 273 -25.39 21.26 1.13
N GLU A 274 -25.45 20.88 -0.12
CA GLU A 274 -25.90 19.56 -0.57
C GLU A 274 -24.76 18.56 -0.52
N ASP A 275 -25.09 17.32 -0.19
CA ASP A 275 -24.19 16.19 -0.02
C ASP A 275 -24.57 15.08 -1.00
N LYS A 276 -23.58 14.53 -1.73
CA LYS A 276 -23.79 13.53 -2.76
C LYS A 276 -22.76 12.42 -2.68
N GLN A 277 -23.22 11.16 -2.74
CA GLN A 277 -22.35 10.00 -2.91
C GLN A 277 -21.85 9.92 -4.37
N LEU A 278 -20.54 9.65 -4.54
CA LEU A 278 -19.89 9.61 -5.85
C LEU A 278 -19.51 8.19 -6.29
N THR A 279 -19.13 7.32 -5.34
CA THR A 279 -18.76 5.92 -5.62
C THR A 279 -19.69 4.96 -4.88
N SER A 280 -19.76 3.70 -5.31
CA SER A 280 -20.68 2.70 -4.76
C SER A 280 -20.04 1.33 -4.55
N TYR A 281 -18.85 1.30 -3.98
CA TYR A 281 -18.15 0.05 -3.63
C TYR A 281 -18.93 -0.72 -2.57
N LYS A 282 -18.92 -2.06 -2.66
CA LYS A 282 -19.67 -2.96 -1.78
C LYS A 282 -18.79 -3.97 -1.05
N GLU A 283 -17.54 -4.14 -1.47
CA GLU A 283 -16.65 -5.19 -0.96
C GLU A 283 -15.53 -4.61 -0.09
N TYR A 284 -14.75 -3.67 -0.62
CA TYR A 284 -13.62 -3.05 0.08
C TYR A 284 -13.85 -1.57 0.31
N ASP A 285 -13.33 -1.07 1.43
CA ASP A 285 -13.34 0.34 1.78
C ASP A 285 -12.38 1.12 0.88
N ILE A 286 -12.74 2.35 0.53
CA ILE A 286 -11.76 3.36 0.10
C ILE A 286 -10.87 3.69 1.31
N LYS A 287 -9.55 3.70 1.09
CA LYS A 287 -8.54 4.03 2.10
C LYS A 287 -7.64 5.16 1.61
N PHE A 288 -7.23 6.01 2.54
CA PHE A 288 -6.22 7.06 2.34
C PHE A 288 -6.36 7.87 1.06
N PRO A 289 -7.56 8.42 0.78
CA PRO A 289 -7.75 9.25 -0.40
C PRO A 289 -6.94 10.55 -0.29
N ALA A 290 -6.50 11.04 -1.45
CA ALA A 290 -5.85 12.34 -1.56
C ALA A 290 -6.24 13.02 -2.87
N ILE A 291 -6.45 14.33 -2.81
CA ILE A 291 -6.83 15.15 -3.97
C ILE A 291 -5.61 15.87 -4.53
N GLY A 292 -5.50 15.87 -5.85
CA GLY A 292 -4.60 16.72 -6.60
C GLY A 292 -5.36 17.76 -7.43
N ASP A 293 -4.73 18.22 -8.49
CA ASP A 293 -5.31 19.20 -9.40
C ASP A 293 -6.39 18.63 -10.34
N LYS A 294 -6.32 17.32 -10.65
CA LYS A 294 -7.23 16.65 -11.61
C LYS A 294 -7.93 15.42 -11.06
N LEU A 295 -7.28 14.74 -10.11
CA LEU A 295 -7.72 13.44 -9.62
C LEU A 295 -7.84 13.43 -8.10
N ILE A 296 -8.81 12.68 -7.61
CA ILE A 296 -8.75 12.08 -6.28
C ILE A 296 -8.21 10.67 -6.47
N VAL A 297 -7.09 10.34 -5.83
CA VAL A 297 -6.50 9.00 -5.87
C VAL A 297 -6.65 8.32 -4.51
N TYR A 298 -6.88 7.01 -4.49
CA TYR A 298 -7.15 6.26 -3.27
C TYR A 298 -6.81 4.77 -3.41
N GLU A 299 -6.66 4.13 -2.27
CA GLU A 299 -6.51 2.66 -2.18
C GLU A 299 -7.88 2.00 -2.18
N GLN A 300 -8.02 0.90 -2.95
CA GLN A 300 -9.21 0.06 -2.96
C GLN A 300 -8.86 -1.37 -3.35
N GLY A 301 -9.15 -2.36 -2.47
CA GLY A 301 -8.86 -3.78 -2.74
C GLY A 301 -7.39 -4.11 -2.99
N GLY A 302 -6.45 -3.30 -2.47
CA GLY A 302 -5.00 -3.46 -2.65
C GLY A 302 -4.42 -2.79 -3.89
N TYR A 303 -5.23 -2.06 -4.65
CA TYR A 303 -4.83 -1.30 -5.83
C TYR A 303 -5.04 0.20 -5.64
N ILE A 304 -4.50 1.01 -6.54
CA ILE A 304 -4.79 2.44 -6.61
C ILE A 304 -5.84 2.71 -7.68
N TYR A 305 -6.82 3.51 -7.31
CA TYR A 305 -7.85 4.03 -8.20
C TYR A 305 -7.77 5.55 -8.27
N GLY A 306 -8.25 6.09 -9.38
CA GLY A 306 -8.45 7.51 -9.60
C GLY A 306 -9.93 7.83 -9.81
N TYR A 307 -10.38 8.95 -9.24
CA TYR A 307 -11.64 9.60 -9.57
C TYR A 307 -11.32 10.92 -10.29
N ASP A 308 -11.68 11.02 -11.55
CA ASP A 308 -11.41 12.19 -12.37
C ASP A 308 -12.40 13.31 -12.06
N LEU A 309 -11.90 14.45 -11.63
CA LEU A 309 -12.71 15.58 -11.18
C LEU A 309 -13.52 16.24 -12.31
N GLN A 310 -13.06 16.15 -13.56
CA GLN A 310 -13.73 16.74 -14.70
C GLN A 310 -14.85 15.84 -15.23
N SER A 311 -14.57 14.56 -15.42
CA SER A 311 -15.55 13.61 -15.98
C SER A 311 -16.47 12.98 -14.92
N GLY A 312 -16.10 13.03 -13.65
CA GLY A 312 -16.83 12.38 -12.56
C GLY A 312 -16.79 10.85 -12.62
N LYS A 313 -15.77 10.29 -13.28
CA LYS A 313 -15.62 8.83 -13.43
C LYS A 313 -14.45 8.28 -12.62
N GLU A 314 -14.67 7.11 -12.08
CA GLU A 314 -13.62 6.30 -11.42
C GLU A 314 -12.95 5.36 -12.42
N PHE A 315 -11.66 5.08 -12.20
CA PHE A 315 -10.89 4.11 -12.98
C PHE A 315 -9.76 3.53 -12.14
N LYS A 316 -9.38 2.31 -12.46
CA LYS A 316 -8.23 1.65 -11.85
C LYS A 316 -6.94 2.14 -12.53
N ILE A 317 -5.93 2.47 -11.73
CA ILE A 317 -4.60 2.84 -12.23
C ILE A 317 -3.73 1.59 -12.20
N THR A 318 -3.43 1.02 -13.37
CA THR A 318 -2.60 -0.17 -13.49
C THR A 318 -1.13 0.19 -13.32
N ILE A 319 -0.51 -0.32 -12.27
CA ILE A 319 0.88 -0.02 -11.89
C ILE A 319 1.68 -1.32 -11.86
N ASN A 320 2.82 -1.32 -12.55
CA ASN A 320 3.81 -2.37 -12.51
C ASN A 320 5.04 -1.88 -11.74
N ILE A 321 5.63 -2.76 -10.92
CA ILE A 321 6.86 -2.48 -10.20
C ILE A 321 7.92 -3.45 -10.70
N ASP A 322 8.97 -2.87 -11.29
CA ASP A 322 10.14 -3.60 -11.74
C ASP A 322 11.26 -3.40 -10.71
N ASN A 323 11.39 -4.36 -9.81
CA ASN A 323 12.43 -4.41 -8.80
C ASN A 323 12.89 -5.85 -8.56
N ASP A 324 13.97 -6.02 -7.83
CA ASP A 324 14.55 -7.33 -7.52
C ASP A 324 13.80 -8.11 -6.43
N GLN A 325 12.65 -7.61 -5.96
CA GLN A 325 11.77 -8.28 -4.99
C GLN A 325 12.50 -8.69 -3.69
N VAL A 326 13.45 -7.90 -3.20
CA VAL A 326 14.30 -8.24 -2.05
C VAL A 326 13.49 -8.71 -0.86
N TYR A 327 12.38 -8.03 -0.55
CA TYR A 327 11.54 -8.35 0.62
C TYR A 327 10.65 -9.59 0.43
N SER A 328 10.48 -10.08 -0.79
CA SER A 328 9.71 -11.30 -1.09
C SER A 328 10.58 -12.52 -1.31
N ARG A 329 11.92 -12.36 -1.29
CA ARG A 329 12.85 -13.48 -1.44
C ARG A 329 12.89 -14.32 -0.17
N PRO A 330 12.99 -15.65 -0.28
CA PRO A 330 13.23 -16.51 0.86
C PRO A 330 14.51 -16.11 1.60
N THR A 331 14.42 -15.97 2.90
CA THR A 331 15.56 -15.67 3.78
C THR A 331 15.66 -16.72 4.88
N LEU A 332 16.88 -17.02 5.30
CA LEU A 332 17.11 -17.84 6.51
C LEU A 332 16.89 -16.97 7.73
N THR A 333 15.99 -17.40 8.60
CA THR A 333 15.65 -16.69 9.83
C THR A 333 15.77 -17.63 11.01
N ASP A 334 16.35 -17.17 12.12
CA ASP A 334 16.33 -17.91 13.37
C ASP A 334 14.91 -17.90 13.94
N VAL A 335 14.32 -19.07 14.06
CA VAL A 335 12.96 -19.28 14.59
C VAL A 335 12.94 -19.95 15.97
N SER A 336 14.08 -20.11 16.61
CA SER A 336 14.20 -20.78 17.92
C SER A 336 13.33 -20.14 19.00
N GLY A 337 13.17 -18.82 18.97
CA GLY A 337 12.29 -18.07 19.87
C GLY A 337 10.80 -18.09 19.49
N GLN A 338 10.42 -18.73 18.38
CA GLN A 338 9.05 -18.72 17.82
C GLN A 338 8.41 -20.11 17.77
N ILE A 339 8.98 -21.07 18.52
CA ILE A 339 8.43 -22.42 18.60
C ILE A 339 7.10 -22.39 19.36
N SER A 340 6.03 -22.88 18.73
CA SER A 340 4.69 -22.90 19.29
C SER A 340 4.22 -24.30 19.74
N SER A 341 4.75 -25.38 19.15
CA SER A 341 4.46 -26.75 19.56
C SER A 341 5.61 -27.71 19.24
N ILE A 342 5.72 -28.77 20.01
CA ILE A 342 6.73 -29.82 19.85
C ILE A 342 6.08 -31.18 20.09
N ALA A 343 6.38 -32.17 19.23
CA ALA A 343 6.00 -33.57 19.46
C ALA A 343 7.11 -34.51 19.02
N VAL A 344 7.42 -35.51 19.87
CA VAL A 344 8.47 -36.51 19.63
C VAL A 344 7.86 -37.68 18.82
N ALA A 345 8.59 -38.17 17.84
CA ALA A 345 8.22 -39.36 17.10
C ALA A 345 8.17 -40.59 18.03
N PRO A 346 7.28 -41.57 17.80
CA PRO A 346 7.17 -42.78 18.65
C PRO A 346 8.46 -43.55 18.80
N GLY A 347 9.34 -43.57 17.80
CA GLY A 347 10.66 -44.18 17.84
C GLY A 347 11.75 -43.34 18.51
N GLY A 348 11.47 -42.07 18.83
CA GLY A 348 12.39 -41.17 19.52
C GLY A 348 13.51 -40.59 18.64
N GLU A 349 13.60 -40.91 17.37
CA GLU A 349 14.68 -40.48 16.48
C GLU A 349 14.44 -39.07 15.86
N ARG A 350 13.20 -38.58 15.83
CA ARG A 350 12.86 -37.29 15.31
C ARG A 350 11.86 -36.53 16.20
N VAL A 351 11.88 -35.21 16.06
CA VAL A 351 10.91 -34.29 16.67
C VAL A 351 10.26 -33.49 15.60
N VAL A 352 8.96 -33.30 15.67
CA VAL A 352 8.25 -32.32 14.87
C VAL A 352 8.03 -31.05 15.67
N VAL A 353 8.25 -29.90 15.04
CA VAL A 353 8.17 -28.59 15.67
C VAL A 353 7.35 -27.67 14.76
N ALA A 354 6.39 -26.96 15.34
CA ALA A 354 5.75 -25.84 14.67
C ALA A 354 6.43 -24.53 15.07
N ALA A 355 6.88 -23.77 14.08
CA ALA A 355 7.51 -22.48 14.31
C ALA A 355 7.22 -21.52 13.17
N ARG A 356 6.78 -20.30 13.51
CA ARG A 356 6.51 -19.21 12.57
C ARG A 356 5.61 -19.60 11.37
N GLY A 357 4.63 -20.47 11.60
CA GLY A 357 3.68 -20.87 10.56
C GLY A 357 4.16 -22.00 9.65
N ASP A 358 5.31 -22.62 9.93
CA ASP A 358 5.80 -23.82 9.23
C ASP A 358 5.98 -24.98 10.21
N ILE A 359 5.89 -26.20 9.68
CA ILE A 359 6.16 -27.44 10.42
C ILE A 359 7.52 -28.00 10.01
N PHE A 360 8.39 -28.19 10.99
CA PHE A 360 9.74 -28.72 10.78
C PHE A 360 9.89 -30.11 11.42
N SER A 361 10.62 -31.01 10.77
CA SER A 361 11.06 -32.27 11.34
C SER A 361 12.57 -32.19 11.61
N LEU A 362 12.96 -32.31 12.88
CA LEU A 362 14.33 -32.26 13.37
C LEU A 362 14.80 -33.63 13.83
N PRO A 363 16.05 -34.03 13.54
CA PRO A 363 16.63 -35.23 14.13
C PRO A 363 16.99 -34.95 15.61
N VAL A 364 16.84 -35.95 16.46
CA VAL A 364 17.20 -35.85 17.91
C VAL A 364 18.71 -35.84 18.12
N LYS A 365 19.44 -36.49 17.22
CA LYS A 365 20.92 -36.53 17.28
C LYS A 365 21.48 -35.81 16.04
N GLU A 366 22.06 -36.58 15.14
CA GLU A 366 22.64 -36.04 13.89
C GLU A 366 21.65 -36.23 12.71
N GLY A 367 21.67 -35.30 11.76
CA GLY A 367 20.86 -35.39 10.56
C GLY A 367 20.38 -34.05 10.06
N ILE A 368 19.52 -34.10 9.04
CA ILE A 368 19.01 -32.93 8.34
C ILE A 368 17.64 -32.53 8.91
N THR A 369 17.47 -31.23 9.18
CA THR A 369 16.15 -30.62 9.45
C THR A 369 15.42 -30.43 8.13
N TYR A 370 14.14 -30.84 8.10
CA TYR A 370 13.27 -30.64 6.96
C TYR A 370 12.15 -29.67 7.32
N ASN A 371 11.92 -28.66 6.48
CA ASN A 371 10.65 -27.94 6.48
C ASN A 371 9.63 -28.85 5.76
N LEU A 372 8.62 -29.31 6.50
CA LEU A 372 7.66 -30.26 5.98
C LEU A 372 6.54 -29.59 5.19
N THR A 373 6.10 -28.41 5.58
CA THR A 373 4.96 -27.75 4.94
C THR A 373 5.41 -26.82 3.81
N ASN A 374 6.47 -26.02 4.06
CA ASN A 374 7.00 -25.08 3.06
C ASN A 374 5.89 -24.28 2.37
N SER A 375 4.91 -23.83 3.16
CA SER A 375 3.66 -23.23 2.71
C SER A 375 3.68 -21.72 2.97
N SER A 376 4.30 -20.97 2.06
CA SER A 376 4.27 -19.51 2.10
C SER A 376 2.83 -19.00 2.04
N GLY A 377 2.42 -18.18 3.02
CA GLY A 377 1.08 -17.60 3.09
C GLY A 377 0.05 -18.44 3.85
N ALA A 378 0.43 -19.61 4.38
CA ALA A 378 -0.38 -20.38 5.32
C ALA A 378 0.23 -20.33 6.72
N ASN A 379 -0.60 -20.53 7.73
CA ASN A 379 -0.18 -20.63 9.13
C ASN A 379 -0.37 -22.06 9.62
N ASP A 380 0.72 -22.84 9.59
CA ASP A 380 0.74 -24.23 10.02
C ASP A 380 1.15 -24.32 11.50
N MET A 381 0.36 -25.03 12.31
CA MET A 381 0.55 -25.10 13.76
C MET A 381 0.14 -26.44 14.35
N GLN A 382 0.43 -26.65 15.63
CA GLN A 382 -0.02 -27.79 16.44
C GLN A 382 0.27 -29.16 15.80
N ALA A 383 1.53 -29.35 15.37
CA ALA A 383 1.93 -30.61 14.77
C ALA A 383 2.04 -31.76 15.79
N GLY A 384 1.61 -32.95 15.38
CA GLY A 384 1.68 -34.18 16.17
C GLY A 384 1.95 -35.41 15.32
N TRP A 385 2.58 -36.42 15.90
CA TRP A 385 2.83 -37.72 15.26
C TRP A 385 1.65 -38.67 15.46
N SER A 386 1.36 -39.49 14.43
CA SER A 386 0.52 -40.67 14.61
C SER A 386 1.18 -41.69 15.53
N PRO A 387 0.41 -42.55 16.26
CA PRO A 387 1.00 -43.53 17.16
C PRO A 387 1.91 -44.57 16.49
N ASP A 388 1.74 -44.80 15.20
CA ASP A 388 2.57 -45.70 14.40
C ASP A 388 3.76 -44.97 13.71
N GLY A 389 3.89 -43.66 13.92
CA GLY A 389 4.98 -42.83 13.37
C GLY A 389 4.94 -42.60 11.86
N LYS A 390 3.85 -42.97 11.18
CA LYS A 390 3.77 -42.87 9.73
C LYS A 390 3.26 -41.53 9.23
N TYR A 391 2.48 -40.83 10.04
CA TYR A 391 1.84 -39.58 9.68
C TYR A 391 2.14 -38.48 10.68
N ILE A 392 2.11 -37.26 10.19
CA ILE A 392 2.11 -36.04 11.00
C ILE A 392 0.78 -35.33 10.73
N SER A 393 0.04 -35.06 11.81
CA SER A 393 -1.14 -34.19 11.76
C SER A 393 -0.75 -32.76 12.13
N TYR A 394 -1.36 -31.76 11.51
CA TYR A 394 -1.18 -30.37 11.82
C TYR A 394 -2.43 -29.57 11.44
N VAL A 395 -2.57 -28.38 12.02
CA VAL A 395 -3.63 -27.42 11.68
C VAL A 395 -3.07 -26.40 10.72
N SER A 396 -3.82 -26.05 9.67
CA SER A 396 -3.42 -25.07 8.67
C SER A 396 -4.61 -24.29 8.15
N ASP A 397 -4.42 -23.03 7.80
CA ASP A 397 -5.39 -22.16 7.13
C ASP A 397 -5.17 -22.06 5.61
N LYS A 398 -4.39 -22.96 5.01
CA LYS A 398 -4.00 -22.91 3.58
C LYS A 398 -5.16 -22.88 2.59
N ASP A 399 -6.34 -23.35 2.98
CA ASP A 399 -7.56 -23.36 2.17
C ASP A 399 -8.53 -22.22 2.58
N GLY A 400 -8.05 -21.22 3.35
CA GLY A 400 -8.81 -20.06 3.79
C GLY A 400 -9.44 -20.20 5.19
N GLU A 401 -9.54 -21.41 5.73
CA GLU A 401 -10.00 -21.71 7.08
C GLU A 401 -9.10 -22.73 7.76
N PHE A 402 -9.08 -22.72 9.09
CA PHE A 402 -8.29 -23.68 9.85
C PHE A 402 -8.89 -25.08 9.76
N ASN A 403 -8.16 -25.99 9.14
CA ASN A 403 -8.48 -27.40 9.01
C ASN A 403 -7.31 -28.27 9.50
N ILE A 404 -7.62 -29.57 9.80
CA ILE A 404 -6.60 -30.58 10.17
C ILE A 404 -6.12 -31.26 8.91
N TYR A 405 -4.80 -31.29 8.76
CA TYR A 405 -4.11 -31.97 7.64
C TYR A 405 -3.27 -33.12 8.11
N LEU A 406 -3.05 -34.07 7.24
CA LEU A 406 -2.16 -35.19 7.42
C LEU A 406 -1.07 -35.17 6.36
N ARG A 407 0.14 -35.49 6.75
CA ARG A 407 1.31 -35.64 5.89
C ARG A 407 2.04 -36.93 6.17
#